data_8deb688c90058054c143e9b7f0121e27
#
_entry.id   8deb688c90058054c143e9b7f0121e27
#
_cell.length_a   1.000
_cell.length_b   1.000
_cell.length_c   1.000
_cell.angle_alpha   90.00
_cell.angle_beta   90.00
_cell.angle_gamma   90.00
#
_symmetry.space_group_name_H-M   'P 1'
#
loop_
_entity.id
_entity.type
_entity.pdbx_description
1 polymer ?
#
loop_
_entity_poly.entity_id
_entity_poly.type
_entity_poly.pdbx_seq_one_letter_code
_entity_poly.pdbx_strand_id
1 'polypeptide(L)'
;MEPVHAIELRHITKRFGKVVANDGIDLAINRGEILSLLGENGSGKTTLMNMLSGIYLPDEGEILADGKPVTIRSPKDAFAHGIGMIHQHYKLVEVFTAAENIALGLKGKEHDRKAVAAQVQAISDKYGFGIDPNKKVYDMSVSEKQTVEIVKVLYRGAEILILDEPTAVLTPQETERLFNILRAMKADGKAIVIITHKLHEVMALSDKVAVLRKGKYIGTVNTCDTNPQKLTEMMVGHAVTLNIDRPQAKYKDLRLEVKGLNCRNGEGLPVLKDISFQAFGGEILGIAGIAGSGQKELLEAIAGLQKADSGHIFYYPPHPESDIAGHHVPVDKAGEELVGKTPGQIRKVGVSLAFVPEDRLGMGLVGGMGMVDNMMLKTYKDTPGPLVDRKTPKALAEKLIDELEIVTPGVATPVRRLSGGNVQKVLVGREIASTPTVLMTAYPVRGLDINSSYTIYRLLNEQKMKEVAVLLVGEDLDVLLELCDRILVLCGGQVSGIVDGPTATKEQVGLLMTHVGGGKEGEDRA
;
A
#
# COMPACT_ATOMS: atom_id res chain seq x y z
N MET A 1 28.27 13.46 -31.46
CA MET A 1 28.45 13.71 -30.03
C MET A 1 27.48 12.79 -29.33
N GLU A 2 27.95 11.96 -28.42
CA GLU A 2 27.04 11.22 -27.55
C GLU A 2 26.19 12.22 -26.73
N PRO A 3 24.90 11.93 -26.51
CA PRO A 3 24.06 12.82 -25.71
C PRO A 3 24.63 12.92 -24.29
N VAL A 4 24.83 14.14 -23.81
CA VAL A 4 25.29 14.37 -22.42
C VAL A 4 24.10 14.15 -21.49
N HIS A 5 24.18 13.09 -20.70
CA HIS A 5 23.16 12.77 -19.68
C HIS A 5 23.27 13.70 -18.49
N ALA A 6 22.14 14.04 -17.84
CA ALA A 6 22.14 14.78 -16.59
C ALA A 6 22.88 14.02 -15.49
N ILE A 7 22.60 12.71 -15.39
CA ILE A 7 23.35 11.77 -14.54
C ILE A 7 23.58 10.48 -15.34
N GLU A 8 24.77 9.92 -15.20
CA GLU A 8 25.11 8.61 -15.72
C GLU A 8 25.76 7.79 -14.59
N LEU A 9 25.23 6.61 -14.36
CA LEU A 9 25.76 5.60 -13.44
C LEU A 9 26.51 4.56 -14.27
N ARG A 10 27.76 4.28 -13.93
CA ARG A 10 28.60 3.28 -14.62
C ARG A 10 29.07 2.23 -13.65
N HIS A 11 28.65 0.99 -13.86
CA HIS A 11 29.01 -0.21 -13.10
C HIS A 11 28.85 -0.06 -11.59
N ILE A 12 27.79 0.64 -11.15
CA ILE A 12 27.55 0.92 -9.74
C ILE A 12 27.25 -0.35 -8.96
N THR A 13 28.07 -0.63 -7.96
CA THR A 13 27.90 -1.76 -7.06
C THR A 13 27.79 -1.28 -5.61
N LYS A 14 26.85 -1.88 -4.86
CA LYS A 14 26.66 -1.63 -3.43
C LYS A 14 26.41 -2.92 -2.66
N ARG A 15 27.21 -3.12 -1.59
CA ARG A 15 27.13 -4.29 -0.71
C ARG A 15 26.82 -3.87 0.74
N PHE A 16 26.01 -4.68 1.41
CA PHE A 16 25.76 -4.60 2.83
C PHE A 16 26.13 -5.95 3.48
N GLY A 17 27.34 -6.07 3.96
CA GLY A 17 27.91 -7.34 4.41
C GLY A 17 27.90 -8.40 3.29
N LYS A 18 27.11 -9.46 3.46
CA LYS A 18 26.99 -10.53 2.45
C LYS A 18 25.95 -10.26 1.36
N VAL A 19 25.14 -9.20 1.50
CA VAL A 19 24.06 -8.87 0.57
C VAL A 19 24.57 -7.89 -0.46
N VAL A 20 24.50 -8.24 -1.73
CA VAL A 20 24.76 -7.34 -2.87
C VAL A 20 23.43 -6.69 -3.24
N ALA A 21 23.25 -5.43 -2.86
CA ALA A 21 22.00 -4.69 -3.11
C ALA A 21 21.93 -4.15 -4.54
N ASN A 22 23.06 -3.76 -5.11
CA ASN A 22 23.22 -3.37 -6.51
C ASN A 22 24.51 -4.01 -7.03
N ASP A 23 24.49 -4.55 -8.25
CA ASP A 23 25.55 -5.34 -8.86
C ASP A 23 25.81 -4.86 -10.30
N GLY A 24 26.79 -3.97 -10.47
CA GLY A 24 27.22 -3.46 -11.77
C GLY A 24 26.12 -2.71 -12.53
N ILE A 25 25.44 -1.76 -11.91
CA ILE A 25 24.32 -1.03 -12.51
C ILE A 25 24.81 0.06 -13.45
N ASP A 26 24.35 0.04 -14.70
CA ASP A 26 24.51 1.10 -15.70
C ASP A 26 23.15 1.76 -15.96
N LEU A 27 23.04 3.08 -15.70
CA LEU A 27 21.78 3.81 -15.85
C LEU A 27 22.04 5.27 -16.23
N ALA A 28 21.31 5.76 -17.23
CA ALA A 28 21.34 7.17 -17.64
C ALA A 28 20.01 7.88 -17.30
N ILE A 29 20.11 9.10 -16.79
CA ILE A 29 18.99 9.99 -16.48
C ILE A 29 19.14 11.24 -17.33
N ASN A 30 18.12 11.60 -18.11
CA ASN A 30 18.17 12.69 -19.07
C ASN A 30 17.38 13.91 -18.58
N ARG A 31 17.80 15.11 -19.02
CA ARG A 31 17.02 16.33 -18.80
C ARG A 31 15.76 16.31 -19.66
N GLY A 32 14.67 16.88 -19.14
CA GLY A 32 13.37 16.93 -19.82
C GLY A 32 12.74 15.54 -20.04
N GLU A 33 13.08 14.56 -19.20
CA GLU A 33 12.58 13.18 -19.26
C GLU A 33 12.07 12.75 -17.89
N ILE A 34 10.98 11.97 -17.89
CA ILE A 34 10.49 11.25 -16.72
C ILE A 34 10.88 9.78 -16.89
N LEU A 35 11.79 9.32 -16.03
CA LEU A 35 12.26 7.94 -15.95
C LEU A 35 11.59 7.24 -14.77
N SER A 36 10.83 6.19 -15.02
CA SER A 36 10.40 5.30 -13.94
C SER A 36 11.43 4.22 -13.66
N LEU A 37 11.74 4.02 -12.38
CA LEU A 37 12.59 2.93 -11.91
C LEU A 37 11.70 1.85 -11.30
N LEU A 38 11.52 0.75 -12.04
CA LEU A 38 10.71 -0.39 -11.65
C LEU A 38 11.54 -1.54 -11.08
N GLY A 39 10.88 -2.41 -10.34
CA GLY A 39 11.41 -3.66 -9.80
C GLY A 39 10.64 -4.08 -8.57
N GLU A 40 10.74 -5.35 -8.23
CA GLU A 40 10.13 -5.89 -7.00
C GLU A 40 10.74 -5.27 -5.74
N ASN A 41 10.06 -5.46 -4.60
CA ASN A 41 10.60 -5.05 -3.31
C ASN A 41 11.93 -5.78 -3.02
N GLY A 42 12.94 -5.01 -2.58
CA GLY A 42 14.29 -5.54 -2.40
C GLY A 42 15.13 -5.66 -3.67
N SER A 43 14.66 -5.17 -4.84
CA SER A 43 15.45 -5.19 -6.09
C SER A 43 16.58 -4.15 -6.15
N GLY A 44 16.73 -3.30 -5.11
CA GLY A 44 17.82 -2.34 -5.00
C GLY A 44 17.49 -0.90 -5.44
N LYS A 45 16.23 -0.59 -5.82
CA LYS A 45 15.82 0.76 -6.31
C LYS A 45 16.16 1.89 -5.35
N THR A 46 15.63 1.81 -4.14
CA THR A 46 15.86 2.84 -3.10
C THR A 46 17.34 2.91 -2.71
N THR A 47 18.08 1.79 -2.72
CA THR A 47 19.53 1.77 -2.47
C THR A 47 20.27 2.54 -3.56
N LEU A 48 19.92 2.31 -4.85
CA LEU A 48 20.52 3.01 -5.98
C LEU A 48 20.29 4.51 -5.90
N MET A 49 19.05 4.93 -5.61
CA MET A 49 18.71 6.34 -5.50
C MET A 49 19.31 7.00 -4.25
N ASN A 50 19.48 6.24 -3.16
CA ASN A 50 20.18 6.72 -1.96
C ASN A 50 21.67 6.98 -2.21
N MET A 51 22.29 6.34 -3.19
CA MET A 51 23.66 6.70 -3.61
C MET A 51 23.67 8.05 -4.35
N LEU A 52 22.69 8.33 -5.19
CA LEU A 52 22.54 9.63 -5.86
C LEU A 52 22.19 10.76 -4.87
N SER A 53 21.44 10.46 -3.82
CA SER A 53 21.10 11.45 -2.77
C SER A 53 22.19 11.63 -1.72
N GLY A 54 23.32 10.89 -1.81
CA GLY A 54 24.46 11.02 -0.89
C GLY A 54 24.25 10.37 0.49
N ILE A 55 23.27 9.46 0.62
CA ILE A 55 23.04 8.68 1.85
C ILE A 55 24.02 7.49 1.91
N TYR A 56 24.29 6.87 0.76
CA TYR A 56 25.28 5.81 0.62
C TYR A 56 26.34 6.17 -0.42
N LEU A 57 27.56 5.67 -0.23
CA LEU A 57 28.59 5.67 -1.27
C LEU A 57 28.53 4.35 -2.02
N PRO A 58 28.71 4.34 -3.37
CA PRO A 58 28.97 3.11 -4.08
C PRO A 58 30.28 2.46 -3.60
N ASP A 59 30.33 1.13 -3.63
CA ASP A 59 31.54 0.38 -3.32
C ASP A 59 32.43 0.23 -4.56
N GLU A 60 31.80 0.17 -5.76
CA GLU A 60 32.46 0.12 -7.07
C GLU A 60 31.66 0.93 -8.10
N GLY A 61 32.33 1.34 -9.18
CA GLY A 61 31.73 2.13 -10.25
C GLY A 61 31.90 3.63 -10.05
N GLU A 62 31.35 4.41 -10.98
CA GLU A 62 31.44 5.86 -10.97
C GLU A 62 30.10 6.53 -11.32
N ILE A 63 29.90 7.73 -10.78
CA ILE A 63 28.75 8.60 -11.07
C ILE A 63 29.26 9.78 -11.88
N LEU A 64 28.63 10.06 -13.03
CA LEU A 64 28.91 11.24 -13.81
C LEU A 64 27.71 12.20 -13.74
N ALA A 65 27.99 13.50 -13.53
CA ALA A 65 27.01 14.57 -13.66
C ALA A 65 27.44 15.46 -14.84
N ASP A 66 26.54 15.67 -15.80
CA ASP A 66 26.81 16.39 -17.06
C ASP A 66 28.13 15.91 -17.73
N GLY A 67 28.34 14.58 -17.76
CA GLY A 67 29.50 13.91 -18.36
C GLY A 67 30.81 14.01 -17.56
N LYS A 68 30.80 14.56 -16.34
CA LYS A 68 31.98 14.69 -15.47
C LYS A 68 31.88 13.77 -14.27
N PRO A 69 32.92 13.01 -13.93
CA PRO A 69 32.93 12.17 -12.73
C PRO A 69 32.73 13.01 -11.46
N VAL A 70 31.81 12.58 -10.61
CA VAL A 70 31.50 13.26 -9.34
C VAL A 70 31.47 12.28 -8.19
N THR A 71 31.80 12.75 -6.98
CA THR A 71 31.68 11.96 -5.75
C THR A 71 30.66 12.60 -4.84
N ILE A 72 29.55 11.90 -4.60
CA ILE A 72 28.44 12.38 -3.78
C ILE A 72 28.53 11.69 -2.41
N ARG A 73 29.08 12.39 -1.41
CA ARG A 73 29.32 11.85 -0.05
C ARG A 73 28.25 12.25 0.97
N SER A 74 27.43 13.22 0.61
CA SER A 74 26.41 13.77 1.49
C SER A 74 25.24 14.32 0.70
N PRO A 75 24.05 14.48 1.32
CA PRO A 75 22.93 15.19 0.68
C PRO A 75 23.27 16.62 0.24
N LYS A 76 24.23 17.28 0.92
CA LYS A 76 24.73 18.58 0.52
C LYS A 76 25.47 18.53 -0.82
N ASP A 77 26.28 17.48 -1.06
CA ASP A 77 26.95 17.29 -2.34
C ASP A 77 25.95 16.99 -3.45
N ALA A 78 24.92 16.17 -3.16
CA ALA A 78 23.84 15.89 -4.09
C ALA A 78 23.13 17.19 -4.54
N PHE A 79 22.77 18.05 -3.59
CA PHE A 79 22.20 19.38 -3.92
C PHE A 79 23.16 20.27 -4.71
N ALA A 80 24.47 20.24 -4.45
CA ALA A 80 25.46 21.00 -5.22
C ALA A 80 25.50 20.56 -6.70
N HIS A 81 25.10 19.33 -7.01
CA HIS A 81 24.91 18.79 -8.36
C HIS A 81 23.46 18.88 -8.85
N GLY A 82 22.61 19.64 -8.17
CA GLY A 82 21.19 19.80 -8.52
C GLY A 82 20.31 18.58 -8.29
N ILE A 83 20.75 17.59 -7.51
CA ILE A 83 19.99 16.37 -7.20
C ILE A 83 19.19 16.58 -5.91
N GLY A 84 17.87 16.40 -5.98
CA GLY A 84 16.98 16.42 -4.84
C GLY A 84 16.13 15.17 -4.75
N MET A 85 16.02 14.57 -3.57
CA MET A 85 15.22 13.38 -3.32
C MET A 85 14.09 13.66 -2.33
N ILE A 86 12.89 13.23 -2.71
CA ILE A 86 11.68 13.22 -1.90
C ILE A 86 11.44 11.78 -1.46
N HIS A 87 11.51 11.54 -0.15
CA HIS A 87 11.34 10.22 0.45
C HIS A 87 9.87 9.88 0.65
N GLN A 88 9.56 8.59 0.73
CA GLN A 88 8.22 8.06 1.00
C GLN A 88 7.61 8.61 2.32
N HIS A 89 8.43 8.88 3.35
CA HIS A 89 7.99 9.48 4.59
C HIS A 89 8.46 10.93 4.68
N TYR A 90 7.51 11.85 4.90
CA TYR A 90 7.78 13.28 4.98
C TYR A 90 8.65 13.63 6.18
N LYS A 91 9.68 14.46 5.93
CA LYS A 91 10.59 14.96 6.98
C LYS A 91 10.27 16.43 7.27
N LEU A 92 9.01 16.69 7.63
CA LEU A 92 8.52 18.02 7.97
C LEU A 92 8.32 18.15 9.48
N VAL A 93 8.59 19.35 10.00
CA VAL A 93 8.30 19.73 11.39
C VAL A 93 6.87 20.22 11.44
N GLU A 94 5.98 19.49 12.11
CA GLU A 94 4.53 19.72 12.03
C GLU A 94 4.08 21.06 12.60
N VAL A 95 4.75 21.58 13.64
CA VAL A 95 4.43 22.88 14.25
C VAL A 95 4.89 24.07 13.44
N PHE A 96 5.66 23.86 12.37
CA PHE A 96 6.14 24.91 11.47
C PHE A 96 5.19 25.11 10.30
N THR A 97 5.28 26.31 9.68
CA THR A 97 4.61 26.58 8.40
C THR A 97 5.36 25.92 7.25
N ALA A 98 4.75 25.91 6.03
CA ALA A 98 5.45 25.47 4.83
C ALA A 98 6.74 26.26 4.61
N ALA A 99 6.68 27.58 4.65
CA ALA A 99 7.85 28.44 4.47
C ALA A 99 8.92 28.22 5.54
N GLU A 100 8.56 28.04 6.81
CA GLU A 100 9.49 27.74 7.89
C GLU A 100 10.19 26.39 7.68
N ASN A 101 9.47 25.34 7.22
CA ASN A 101 10.06 24.04 6.89
C ASN A 101 11.04 24.13 5.71
N ILE A 102 10.72 24.93 4.69
CA ILE A 102 11.57 25.13 3.52
C ILE A 102 12.83 25.91 3.91
N ALA A 103 12.70 26.89 4.81
CA ALA A 103 13.81 27.68 5.32
C ALA A 103 14.78 26.92 6.23
N LEU A 104 14.39 25.73 6.75
CA LEU A 104 15.25 24.95 7.63
C LEU A 104 16.59 24.62 6.96
N GLY A 105 17.70 24.99 7.64
CA GLY A 105 19.07 24.74 7.17
C GLY A 105 19.62 25.74 6.16
N LEU A 106 18.87 26.79 5.80
CA LEU A 106 19.40 27.92 5.05
C LEU A 106 20.27 28.80 5.96
N LYS A 107 21.19 29.59 5.39
CA LYS A 107 22.13 30.45 6.14
C LYS A 107 21.99 31.93 5.76
N GLY A 108 22.23 32.82 6.72
CA GLY A 108 22.35 34.28 6.47
C GLY A 108 21.04 34.94 6.06
N LYS A 109 21.10 35.84 5.07
CA LYS A 109 19.95 36.61 4.55
C LYS A 109 18.87 35.73 3.88
N GLU A 110 19.21 34.50 3.55
CA GLU A 110 18.27 33.50 3.02
C GLU A 110 17.22 33.06 4.06
N HIS A 111 17.38 33.49 5.33
CA HIS A 111 16.42 33.23 6.43
C HIS A 111 15.30 34.27 6.55
N ASP A 112 15.24 35.30 5.70
CA ASP A 112 14.09 36.22 5.76
C ASP A 112 12.80 35.49 5.42
N ARG A 113 11.96 35.32 6.44
CA ARG A 113 10.68 34.56 6.34
C ARG A 113 9.77 35.14 5.23
N LYS A 114 9.76 36.47 5.03
CA LYS A 114 8.92 37.08 4.00
C LYS A 114 9.47 36.79 2.61
N ALA A 115 10.79 36.85 2.43
CA ALA A 115 11.44 36.50 1.17
C ALA A 115 11.25 35.02 0.82
N VAL A 116 11.42 34.14 1.81
CA VAL A 116 11.17 32.70 1.63
C VAL A 116 9.70 32.44 1.24
N ALA A 117 8.74 33.03 1.95
CA ALA A 117 7.32 32.84 1.65
C ALA A 117 6.96 33.35 0.24
N ALA A 118 7.51 34.51 -0.17
CA ALA A 118 7.30 35.06 -1.51
C ALA A 118 7.87 34.12 -2.61
N GLN A 119 9.06 33.57 -2.40
CA GLN A 119 9.68 32.66 -3.36
C GLN A 119 8.97 31.29 -3.39
N VAL A 120 8.50 30.78 -2.25
CA VAL A 120 7.66 29.59 -2.16
C VAL A 120 6.36 29.80 -2.95
N GLN A 121 5.72 30.98 -2.80
CA GLN A 121 4.53 31.33 -3.56
C GLN A 121 4.83 31.39 -5.07
N ALA A 122 5.93 31.98 -5.48
CA ALA A 122 6.33 32.06 -6.89
C ALA A 122 6.55 30.64 -7.51
N ILE A 123 7.19 29.72 -6.78
CA ILE A 123 7.35 28.34 -7.21
C ILE A 123 5.98 27.64 -7.27
N SER A 124 5.13 27.88 -6.27
CA SER A 124 3.78 27.33 -6.21
C SER A 124 2.94 27.78 -7.42
N ASP A 125 2.99 29.06 -7.76
CA ASP A 125 2.25 29.61 -8.89
C ASP A 125 2.79 29.11 -10.23
N LYS A 126 4.13 28.99 -10.36
CA LYS A 126 4.79 28.50 -11.57
C LYS A 126 4.33 27.09 -11.98
N TYR A 127 4.20 26.17 -11.03
CA TYR A 127 3.86 24.77 -11.31
C TYR A 127 2.43 24.39 -10.91
N GLY A 128 1.65 25.30 -10.33
CA GLY A 128 0.27 25.05 -9.94
C GLY A 128 0.11 24.19 -8.67
N PHE A 129 1.07 24.28 -7.74
CA PHE A 129 1.04 23.51 -6.50
C PHE A 129 -0.11 23.90 -5.58
N GLY A 130 -0.48 25.20 -5.50
CA GLY A 130 -1.55 25.73 -4.64
C GLY A 130 -1.23 25.62 -3.16
N ILE A 131 0.04 25.84 -2.77
CA ILE A 131 0.47 25.87 -1.37
C ILE A 131 0.25 27.27 -0.80
N ASP A 132 -0.30 27.32 0.44
CA ASP A 132 -0.19 28.50 1.30
C ASP A 132 1.12 28.43 2.10
N PRO A 133 2.10 29.33 1.87
CA PRO A 133 3.37 29.33 2.58
C PRO A 133 3.23 29.48 4.10
N ASN A 134 2.13 30.06 4.58
CA ASN A 134 1.88 30.37 5.99
C ASN A 134 1.06 29.29 6.72
N LYS A 135 0.49 28.32 6.00
CA LYS A 135 -0.26 27.20 6.59
C LYS A 135 0.66 26.33 7.43
N LYS A 136 0.22 25.95 8.62
CA LYS A 136 0.95 25.02 9.50
C LYS A 136 0.88 23.60 8.95
N VAL A 137 1.97 22.84 9.07
CA VAL A 137 2.05 21.49 8.50
C VAL A 137 1.08 20.52 9.17
N TYR A 138 0.79 20.67 10.46
CA TYR A 138 -0.23 19.82 11.14
C TYR A 138 -1.64 20.03 10.61
N ASP A 139 -1.96 21.19 10.01
CA ASP A 139 -3.26 21.48 9.37
C ASP A 139 -3.32 21.03 7.90
N MET A 140 -2.21 20.50 7.35
CA MET A 140 -2.12 20.11 5.96
C MET A 140 -2.58 18.68 5.73
N SER A 141 -3.24 18.46 4.60
CA SER A 141 -3.48 17.12 4.08
C SER A 141 -2.15 16.42 3.71
N VAL A 142 -2.20 15.11 3.51
CA VAL A 142 -1.04 14.32 3.08
C VAL A 142 -0.49 14.82 1.74
N SER A 143 -1.36 15.14 0.80
CA SER A 143 -1.02 15.70 -0.51
C SER A 143 -0.33 17.08 -0.40
N GLU A 144 -0.83 17.96 0.49
CA GLU A 144 -0.19 19.25 0.76
C GLU A 144 1.22 19.07 1.38
N LYS A 145 1.37 18.15 2.35
CA LYS A 145 2.68 17.83 2.96
C LYS A 145 3.68 17.34 1.91
N GLN A 146 3.26 16.51 0.99
CA GLN A 146 4.09 16.06 -0.13
C GLN A 146 4.50 17.22 -1.03
N THR A 147 3.55 18.07 -1.34
CA THR A 147 3.81 19.25 -2.15
C THR A 147 4.85 20.18 -1.49
N VAL A 148 4.80 20.36 -0.16
CA VAL A 148 5.82 21.11 0.60
C VAL A 148 7.21 20.48 0.44
N GLU A 149 7.34 19.16 0.49
CA GLU A 149 8.62 18.47 0.28
C GLU A 149 9.17 18.69 -1.15
N ILE A 150 8.31 18.66 -2.16
CA ILE A 150 8.71 18.93 -3.55
C ILE A 150 9.18 20.39 -3.68
N VAL A 151 8.41 21.34 -3.17
CA VAL A 151 8.76 22.77 -3.23
C VAL A 151 10.05 23.04 -2.44
N LYS A 152 10.28 22.40 -1.30
CA LYS A 152 11.52 22.49 -0.52
C LYS A 152 12.76 22.10 -1.34
N VAL A 153 12.65 21.07 -2.15
CA VAL A 153 13.73 20.59 -3.02
C VAL A 153 13.93 21.55 -4.20
N LEU A 154 12.85 22.05 -4.81
CA LEU A 154 12.90 23.05 -5.90
C LEU A 154 13.47 24.40 -5.44
N TYR A 155 13.07 24.86 -4.25
CA TYR A 155 13.59 26.08 -3.64
C TYR A 155 15.12 26.05 -3.51
N ARG A 156 15.68 24.86 -3.25
CA ARG A 156 17.12 24.64 -3.17
C ARG A 156 17.81 24.46 -4.52
N GLY A 157 17.09 24.69 -5.62
CA GLY A 157 17.65 24.67 -6.99
C GLY A 157 17.80 23.26 -7.57
N ALA A 158 17.03 22.27 -7.15
CA ALA A 158 17.10 20.95 -7.76
C ALA A 158 16.66 20.98 -9.23
N GLU A 159 17.48 20.38 -10.09
CA GLU A 159 17.26 20.17 -11.52
C GLU A 159 16.94 18.69 -11.82
N ILE A 160 17.31 17.80 -10.91
CA ILE A 160 17.07 16.36 -10.97
C ILE A 160 16.28 15.97 -9.72
N LEU A 161 15.04 15.53 -9.91
CA LEU A 161 14.15 15.16 -8.84
C LEU A 161 13.97 13.66 -8.79
N ILE A 162 14.16 13.07 -7.61
CA ILE A 162 13.93 11.66 -7.33
C ILE A 162 12.75 11.56 -6.38
N LEU A 163 11.66 10.88 -6.78
CA LEU A 163 10.47 10.68 -5.98
C LEU A 163 10.32 9.19 -5.66
N ASP A 164 10.29 8.85 -4.38
CA ASP A 164 10.14 7.47 -3.90
C ASP A 164 8.68 7.21 -3.52
N GLU A 165 7.96 6.41 -4.33
CA GLU A 165 6.55 6.05 -4.21
C GLU A 165 5.61 7.26 -3.96
N PRO A 166 5.63 8.29 -4.82
CA PRO A 166 4.97 9.56 -4.52
C PRO A 166 3.44 9.49 -4.46
N THR A 167 2.83 8.43 -4.94
CA THR A 167 1.37 8.27 -5.05
C THR A 167 0.79 7.25 -4.06
N ALA A 168 1.61 6.72 -3.14
CA ALA A 168 1.20 5.62 -2.25
C ALA A 168 -0.01 5.95 -1.36
N VAL A 169 -0.21 7.23 -1.04
CA VAL A 169 -1.26 7.69 -0.12
C VAL A 169 -2.18 8.76 -0.73
N LEU A 170 -2.10 8.98 -2.05
CA LEU A 170 -2.89 9.95 -2.79
C LEU A 170 -4.18 9.34 -3.34
N THR A 171 -5.22 10.16 -3.40
CA THR A 171 -6.43 9.84 -4.17
C THR A 171 -6.14 9.88 -5.68
N PRO A 172 -6.97 9.29 -6.54
CA PRO A 172 -6.81 9.39 -7.99
C PRO A 172 -6.73 10.83 -8.50
N GLN A 173 -7.55 11.74 -7.95
CA GLN A 173 -7.58 13.15 -8.32
C GLN A 173 -6.28 13.87 -7.92
N GLU A 174 -5.75 13.57 -6.73
CA GLU A 174 -4.47 14.12 -6.26
C GLU A 174 -3.31 13.55 -7.07
N THR A 175 -3.36 12.27 -7.46
CA THR A 175 -2.39 11.63 -8.34
C THR A 175 -2.33 12.32 -9.70
N GLU A 176 -3.48 12.57 -10.34
CA GLU A 176 -3.51 13.27 -11.63
C GLU A 176 -3.00 14.71 -11.52
N ARG A 177 -3.33 15.41 -10.42
CA ARG A 177 -2.77 16.73 -10.14
C ARG A 177 -1.24 16.70 -10.01
N LEU A 178 -0.70 15.71 -9.28
CA LEU A 178 0.75 15.51 -9.18
C LEU A 178 1.37 15.23 -10.56
N PHE A 179 0.75 14.39 -11.38
CA PHE A 179 1.23 14.08 -12.72
C PHE A 179 1.29 15.30 -13.61
N ASN A 180 0.29 16.18 -13.55
CA ASN A 180 0.29 17.44 -14.29
C ASN A 180 1.43 18.37 -13.86
N ILE A 181 1.72 18.43 -12.55
CA ILE A 181 2.86 19.16 -12.01
C ILE A 181 4.19 18.58 -12.53
N LEU A 182 4.36 17.26 -12.49
CA LEU A 182 5.58 16.59 -12.97
C LEU A 182 5.77 16.77 -14.48
N ARG A 183 4.68 16.75 -15.28
CA ARG A 183 4.72 17.07 -16.71
C ARG A 183 5.14 18.52 -16.97
N ALA A 184 4.67 19.47 -16.16
CA ALA A 184 5.10 20.88 -16.26
C ALA A 184 6.58 21.05 -15.91
N MET A 185 7.08 20.36 -14.88
CA MET A 185 8.49 20.39 -14.50
C MET A 185 9.38 19.74 -15.56
N LYS A 186 8.94 18.64 -16.18
CA LYS A 186 9.60 18.02 -17.33
C LYS A 186 9.68 19.01 -18.51
N ALA A 187 8.60 19.71 -18.82
CA ALA A 187 8.56 20.72 -19.89
C ALA A 187 9.51 21.90 -19.61
N ASP A 188 9.78 22.21 -18.34
CA ASP A 188 10.78 23.18 -17.87
C ASP A 188 12.22 22.62 -17.91
N GLY A 189 12.43 21.43 -18.49
CA GLY A 189 13.74 20.82 -18.70
C GLY A 189 14.29 20.02 -17.51
N LYS A 190 13.52 19.84 -16.43
CA LYS A 190 13.99 19.06 -15.28
C LYS A 190 14.03 17.55 -15.60
N ALA A 191 14.99 16.86 -15.00
CA ALA A 191 15.05 15.41 -15.01
C ALA A 191 14.24 14.86 -13.82
N ILE A 192 13.37 13.89 -14.06
CA ILE A 192 12.51 13.32 -13.02
C ILE A 192 12.69 11.81 -12.98
N VAL A 193 12.99 11.28 -11.79
CA VAL A 193 13.04 9.84 -11.55
C VAL A 193 11.95 9.47 -10.56
N ILE A 194 11.11 8.51 -10.92
CA ILE A 194 10.03 8.02 -10.07
C ILE A 194 10.28 6.56 -9.73
N ILE A 195 10.38 6.25 -8.45
CA ILE A 195 10.37 4.88 -7.95
C ILE A 195 8.92 4.50 -7.70
N THR A 196 8.40 3.51 -8.39
CA THR A 196 7.04 3.00 -8.17
C THR A 196 6.98 1.51 -8.56
N HIS A 197 5.97 0.82 -8.06
CA HIS A 197 5.61 -0.53 -8.49
C HIS A 197 4.25 -0.56 -9.20
N LYS A 198 3.58 0.59 -9.34
CA LYS A 198 2.25 0.73 -9.96
C LYS A 198 2.39 0.92 -11.47
N LEU A 199 2.19 -0.15 -12.22
CA LEU A 199 2.43 -0.19 -13.67
C LEU A 199 1.56 0.80 -14.46
N HIS A 200 0.30 1.02 -14.05
CA HIS A 200 -0.58 1.99 -14.72
C HIS A 200 -0.08 3.44 -14.59
N GLU A 201 0.52 3.79 -13.43
CA GLU A 201 1.13 5.12 -13.23
C GLU A 201 2.35 5.31 -14.14
N VAL A 202 3.16 4.28 -14.28
CA VAL A 202 4.30 4.26 -15.20
C VAL A 202 3.85 4.49 -16.63
N MET A 203 2.82 3.76 -17.08
CA MET A 203 2.25 3.90 -18.43
C MET A 203 1.63 5.27 -18.68
N ALA A 204 1.06 5.92 -17.65
CA ALA A 204 0.41 7.21 -17.77
C ALA A 204 1.37 8.41 -17.75
N LEU A 205 2.53 8.28 -17.11
CA LEU A 205 3.39 9.43 -16.81
C LEU A 205 4.78 9.37 -17.43
N SER A 206 5.41 8.18 -17.51
CA SER A 206 6.84 8.06 -17.81
C SER A 206 7.13 8.07 -19.31
N ASP A 207 8.29 8.59 -19.69
CA ASP A 207 8.82 8.47 -21.06
C ASP A 207 9.56 7.15 -21.22
N LYS A 208 10.34 6.79 -20.20
CA LYS A 208 11.13 5.56 -20.16
C LYS A 208 11.00 4.85 -18.84
N VAL A 209 11.25 3.56 -18.91
CA VAL A 209 11.18 2.65 -17.77
C VAL A 209 12.46 1.86 -17.68
N ALA A 210 13.20 2.03 -16.58
CA ALA A 210 14.35 1.20 -16.23
C ALA A 210 13.92 0.13 -15.23
N VAL A 211 14.31 -1.11 -15.45
CA VAL A 211 13.92 -2.25 -14.61
C VAL A 211 15.11 -2.81 -13.85
N LEU A 212 14.97 -2.92 -12.52
CA LEU A 212 15.89 -3.62 -11.63
C LEU A 212 15.29 -4.94 -11.15
N ARG A 213 16.09 -5.99 -11.16
CA ARG A 213 15.71 -7.31 -10.64
C ARG A 213 16.84 -7.94 -9.84
N LYS A 214 16.61 -8.24 -8.56
CA LYS A 214 17.57 -8.87 -7.65
C LYS A 214 18.95 -8.17 -7.65
N GLY A 215 18.94 -6.83 -7.60
CA GLY A 215 20.15 -6.01 -7.59
C GLY A 215 20.80 -5.78 -8.96
N LYS A 216 20.26 -6.29 -10.06
CA LYS A 216 20.80 -6.15 -11.41
C LYS A 216 19.93 -5.27 -12.29
N TYR A 217 20.57 -4.54 -13.18
CA TYR A 217 19.90 -3.80 -14.25
C TYR A 217 19.50 -4.74 -15.36
N ILE A 218 18.22 -4.74 -15.72
CA ILE A 218 17.66 -5.62 -16.78
C ILE A 218 17.58 -4.89 -18.11
N GLY A 219 17.33 -3.59 -18.07
CA GLY A 219 17.26 -2.76 -19.26
C GLY A 219 16.37 -1.54 -19.07
N THR A 220 16.43 -0.62 -20.03
CA THR A 220 15.53 0.53 -20.15
C THR A 220 14.74 0.42 -21.45
N VAL A 221 13.44 0.64 -21.38
CA VAL A 221 12.51 0.63 -22.53
C VAL A 221 11.74 1.95 -22.59
N ASN A 222 11.36 2.39 -23.80
CA ASN A 222 10.42 3.51 -23.91
C ASN A 222 9.02 3.05 -23.51
N THR A 223 8.29 3.89 -22.83
CA THR A 223 6.94 3.54 -22.37
C THR A 223 5.98 3.27 -23.53
N CYS A 224 6.11 3.99 -24.64
CA CYS A 224 5.32 3.77 -25.85
C CYS A 224 5.56 2.43 -26.55
N ASP A 225 6.70 1.77 -26.30
CA ASP A 225 7.11 0.51 -26.95
C ASP A 225 6.86 -0.74 -26.07
N THR A 226 6.24 -0.53 -24.90
CA THR A 226 6.01 -1.57 -23.91
C THR A 226 4.56 -1.61 -23.43
N ASN A 227 4.26 -2.53 -22.53
CA ASN A 227 2.97 -2.66 -21.87
C ASN A 227 3.17 -3.25 -20.46
N PRO A 228 2.15 -3.21 -19.58
CA PRO A 228 2.25 -3.73 -18.22
C PRO A 228 2.73 -5.19 -18.15
N GLN A 229 2.28 -6.04 -19.07
CA GLN A 229 2.67 -7.45 -19.13
C GLN A 229 4.18 -7.61 -19.35
N LYS A 230 4.75 -6.94 -20.35
CA LYS A 230 6.19 -6.98 -20.63
C LYS A 230 7.02 -6.42 -19.48
N LEU A 231 6.58 -5.31 -18.88
CA LEU A 231 7.27 -4.73 -17.73
C LEU A 231 7.30 -5.72 -16.55
N THR A 232 6.18 -6.39 -16.28
CA THR A 232 6.11 -7.43 -15.24
C THR A 232 7.06 -8.59 -15.56
N GLU A 233 7.10 -9.07 -16.80
CA GLU A 233 8.02 -10.13 -17.21
C GLU A 233 9.49 -9.73 -17.01
N MET A 234 9.84 -8.48 -17.29
CA MET A 234 11.19 -7.95 -17.01
C MET A 234 11.48 -7.91 -15.50
N MET A 235 10.50 -7.51 -14.67
CA MET A 235 10.64 -7.41 -13.21
C MET A 235 10.80 -8.78 -12.56
N VAL A 236 10.00 -9.76 -12.97
CA VAL A 236 9.93 -11.11 -12.37
C VAL A 236 10.90 -12.07 -13.04
N GLY A 237 11.07 -11.99 -14.37
CA GLY A 237 11.99 -12.81 -15.16
C GLY A 237 11.37 -14.02 -15.82
N HIS A 238 10.08 -14.19 -15.74
CA HIS A 238 9.29 -15.20 -16.44
C HIS A 238 7.91 -14.63 -16.78
N ALA A 239 7.17 -15.28 -17.66
CA ALA A 239 5.82 -14.89 -18.00
C ALA A 239 4.91 -14.99 -16.76
N VAL A 240 4.13 -13.95 -16.49
CA VAL A 240 3.16 -13.86 -15.39
C VAL A 240 1.82 -13.49 -15.98
N THR A 241 0.75 -14.13 -15.54
CA THR A 241 -0.60 -13.74 -15.89
C THR A 241 -1.08 -12.67 -14.93
N LEU A 242 -1.30 -11.45 -15.42
CA LEU A 242 -1.82 -10.31 -14.67
C LEU A 242 -3.35 -10.25 -14.76
N ASN A 243 -4.03 -11.36 -14.53
CA ASN A 243 -5.48 -11.40 -14.53
C ASN A 243 -5.98 -11.74 -13.14
N ILE A 244 -6.83 -10.90 -12.59
CA ILE A 244 -7.53 -11.19 -11.33
C ILE A 244 -8.88 -11.74 -11.71
N ASP A 245 -9.04 -13.07 -11.59
CA ASP A 245 -10.34 -13.69 -11.79
C ASP A 245 -11.31 -13.24 -10.71
N ARG A 246 -12.57 -13.01 -11.10
CA ARG A 246 -13.67 -12.72 -10.19
C ARG A 246 -14.79 -13.73 -10.41
N PRO A 247 -14.63 -14.96 -9.91
CA PRO A 247 -15.65 -15.98 -10.03
C PRO A 247 -16.92 -15.57 -9.29
N GLN A 248 -18.08 -15.92 -9.82
CA GLN A 248 -19.36 -15.66 -9.18
C GLN A 248 -19.75 -16.84 -8.29
N ALA A 249 -20.02 -16.58 -7.02
CA ALA A 249 -20.58 -17.59 -6.13
C ALA A 249 -22.06 -17.85 -6.43
N LYS A 250 -22.52 -19.07 -6.19
CA LYS A 250 -23.91 -19.47 -6.47
C LYS A 250 -24.92 -18.82 -5.51
N TYR A 251 -24.51 -18.61 -4.28
CA TYR A 251 -25.38 -18.11 -3.20
C TYR A 251 -24.74 -16.92 -2.52
N LYS A 252 -25.57 -15.99 -2.08
CA LYS A 252 -25.17 -14.79 -1.34
C LYS A 252 -26.05 -14.66 -0.09
N ASP A 253 -25.69 -15.38 0.97
CA ASP A 253 -26.39 -15.29 2.24
C ASP A 253 -25.76 -14.23 3.14
N LEU A 254 -26.59 -13.49 3.89
CA LEU A 254 -26.11 -12.53 4.87
C LEU A 254 -25.24 -13.24 5.93
N ARG A 255 -24.02 -12.73 6.14
CA ARG A 255 -23.06 -13.26 7.15
C ARG A 255 -22.78 -12.25 8.24
N LEU A 256 -22.70 -10.97 7.88
CA LEU A 256 -22.40 -9.90 8.82
C LEU A 256 -23.27 -8.68 8.54
N GLU A 257 -23.85 -8.11 9.57
CA GLU A 257 -24.61 -6.87 9.50
C GLU A 257 -24.12 -5.91 10.58
N VAL A 258 -23.71 -4.72 10.18
CA VAL A 258 -23.29 -3.64 11.08
C VAL A 258 -24.34 -2.56 11.02
N LYS A 259 -24.82 -2.07 12.18
CA LYS A 259 -25.88 -1.07 12.32
C LYS A 259 -25.47 0.03 13.29
N GLY A 260 -25.34 1.25 12.78
CA GLY A 260 -25.14 2.45 13.59
C GLY A 260 -23.89 2.41 14.46
N LEU A 261 -22.81 1.76 14.00
CA LEU A 261 -21.61 1.54 14.80
C LEU A 261 -20.83 2.83 15.00
N ASN A 262 -20.54 3.14 16.26
CA ASN A 262 -19.71 4.27 16.67
C ASN A 262 -18.55 3.79 17.54
N CYS A 263 -17.35 4.30 17.28
CA CYS A 263 -16.14 3.97 18.04
C CYS A 263 -15.27 5.21 18.24
N ARG A 264 -14.53 5.23 19.36
CA ARG A 264 -13.49 6.23 19.65
C ARG A 264 -12.13 5.57 19.76
N ASN A 265 -11.08 6.28 19.38
CA ASN A 265 -9.71 5.82 19.59
C ASN A 265 -9.27 5.94 21.05
N GLY A 266 -8.04 5.52 21.38
CA GLY A 266 -7.49 5.60 22.74
C GLY A 266 -7.35 7.02 23.30
N GLU A 267 -7.44 8.05 22.46
CA GLU A 267 -7.42 9.46 22.83
C GLU A 267 -8.83 10.05 23.02
N GLY A 268 -9.88 9.24 22.84
CA GLY A 268 -11.27 9.66 22.96
C GLY A 268 -11.84 10.36 21.73
N LEU A 269 -11.10 10.39 20.60
CA LEU A 269 -11.56 11.00 19.35
C LEU A 269 -12.46 10.02 18.58
N PRO A 270 -13.59 10.48 18.00
CA PRO A 270 -14.48 9.62 17.22
C PRO A 270 -13.81 9.21 15.91
N VAL A 271 -13.64 7.89 15.72
CA VAL A 271 -13.00 7.30 14.53
C VAL A 271 -13.99 6.58 13.62
N LEU A 272 -15.09 6.07 14.18
CA LEU A 272 -16.25 5.56 13.43
C LEU A 272 -17.50 6.29 13.87
N LYS A 273 -18.35 6.66 12.90
CA LYS A 273 -19.54 7.49 13.11
C LYS A 273 -20.69 6.93 12.28
N ASP A 274 -21.65 6.28 12.94
CA ASP A 274 -22.89 5.74 12.36
C ASP A 274 -22.64 4.79 11.17
N ILE A 275 -21.66 3.89 11.31
CA ILE A 275 -21.31 2.92 10.27
C ILE A 275 -22.41 1.86 10.15
N SER A 276 -22.98 1.71 8.96
CA SER A 276 -23.98 0.70 8.66
C SER A 276 -23.72 0.06 7.30
N PHE A 277 -23.64 -1.29 7.25
CA PHE A 277 -23.50 -2.08 6.02
C PHE A 277 -23.80 -3.55 6.26
N GLN A 278 -23.89 -4.31 5.18
CA GLN A 278 -24.05 -5.76 5.17
C GLN A 278 -22.96 -6.42 4.31
N ALA A 279 -22.45 -7.56 4.77
CA ALA A 279 -21.54 -8.42 4.03
C ALA A 279 -22.14 -9.83 3.88
N PHE A 280 -22.00 -10.40 2.69
CA PHE A 280 -22.63 -11.66 2.32
C PHE A 280 -21.59 -12.76 2.12
N GLY A 281 -21.96 -14.00 2.42
CA GLY A 281 -21.19 -15.17 2.03
C GLY A 281 -21.12 -15.25 0.49
N GLY A 282 -19.96 -15.66 -0.01
CA GLY A 282 -19.75 -15.72 -1.45
C GLY A 282 -19.47 -14.36 -2.12
N GLU A 283 -19.12 -13.32 -1.34
CA GLU A 283 -18.64 -12.07 -1.90
C GLU A 283 -17.31 -11.62 -1.29
N ILE A 284 -16.57 -10.82 -2.03
CA ILE A 284 -15.47 -10.00 -1.53
C ILE A 284 -15.98 -8.56 -1.45
N LEU A 285 -16.16 -8.05 -0.24
CA LEU A 285 -16.49 -6.65 0.04
C LEU A 285 -15.19 -5.88 0.25
N GLY A 286 -14.81 -5.06 -0.74
CA GLY A 286 -13.68 -4.13 -0.61
C GLY A 286 -14.02 -2.99 0.34
N ILE A 287 -13.05 -2.52 1.12
CA ILE A 287 -13.18 -1.35 1.97
C ILE A 287 -12.13 -0.34 1.53
N ALA A 288 -12.58 0.71 0.86
CA ALA A 288 -11.75 1.80 0.36
C ALA A 288 -11.83 3.02 1.29
N GLY A 289 -10.81 3.87 1.27
CA GLY A 289 -10.78 5.13 2.01
C GLY A 289 -9.37 5.68 2.11
N ILE A 290 -9.24 6.99 2.35
CA ILE A 290 -7.95 7.62 2.62
C ILE A 290 -7.43 7.10 3.98
N ALA A 291 -6.13 7.04 4.15
CA ALA A 291 -5.51 6.63 5.42
C ALA A 291 -6.10 7.44 6.61
N GLY A 292 -6.53 6.74 7.65
CA GLY A 292 -7.19 7.35 8.81
C GLY A 292 -8.71 7.54 8.67
N SER A 293 -9.35 7.01 7.60
CA SER A 293 -10.81 7.07 7.44
C SER A 293 -11.57 6.00 8.25
N GLY A 294 -10.89 5.19 9.09
CA GLY A 294 -11.55 4.24 9.99
C GLY A 294 -11.54 2.79 9.51
N GLN A 295 -10.86 2.46 8.41
CA GLN A 295 -10.84 1.10 7.84
C GLN A 295 -10.30 0.06 8.84
N LYS A 296 -9.19 0.39 9.51
CA LYS A 296 -8.56 -0.46 10.52
C LYS A 296 -9.47 -0.62 11.74
N GLU A 297 -9.96 0.49 12.24
CA GLU A 297 -10.81 0.55 13.42
C GLU A 297 -12.11 -0.22 13.21
N LEU A 298 -12.66 -0.22 12.00
CA LEU A 298 -13.84 -1.01 11.62
C LEU A 298 -13.56 -2.52 11.75
N LEU A 299 -12.46 -3.02 11.19
CA LEU A 299 -12.11 -4.44 11.31
C LEU A 299 -11.79 -4.83 12.76
N GLU A 300 -11.10 -3.96 13.50
CA GLU A 300 -10.80 -4.17 14.92
C GLU A 300 -12.08 -4.18 15.78
N ALA A 301 -13.07 -3.34 15.48
CA ALA A 301 -14.36 -3.34 16.18
C ALA A 301 -15.13 -4.64 15.92
N ILE A 302 -15.18 -5.11 14.66
CA ILE A 302 -15.81 -6.40 14.32
C ILE A 302 -15.09 -7.57 15.00
N ALA A 303 -13.76 -7.50 15.13
CA ALA A 303 -12.97 -8.52 15.82
C ALA A 303 -13.04 -8.44 17.36
N GLY A 304 -13.70 -7.41 17.94
CA GLY A 304 -13.75 -7.18 19.38
C GLY A 304 -12.44 -6.66 19.99
N LEU A 305 -11.52 -6.16 19.14
CA LEU A 305 -10.26 -5.53 19.58
C LEU A 305 -10.45 -4.04 19.89
N GLN A 306 -11.39 -3.39 19.22
CA GLN A 306 -11.81 -2.01 19.44
C GLN A 306 -13.18 -2.01 20.12
N LYS A 307 -13.34 -1.24 21.21
CA LYS A 307 -14.63 -1.13 21.90
C LYS A 307 -15.59 -0.25 21.08
N ALA A 308 -16.81 -0.75 20.87
CA ALA A 308 -17.91 0.05 20.34
C ALA A 308 -18.51 0.93 21.45
N ASP A 309 -18.77 2.20 21.14
CA ASP A 309 -19.50 3.11 22.03
C ASP A 309 -21.01 2.91 21.91
N SER A 310 -21.49 2.64 20.70
CA SER A 310 -22.89 2.33 20.38
C SER A 310 -23.00 1.61 19.04
N GLY A 311 -24.19 1.11 18.72
CA GLY A 311 -24.48 0.35 17.52
C GLY A 311 -24.40 -1.15 17.76
N HIS A 312 -24.62 -1.91 16.68
CA HIS A 312 -24.73 -3.35 16.73
C HIS A 312 -23.90 -4.00 15.62
N ILE A 313 -23.39 -5.20 15.87
CA ILE A 313 -22.70 -6.07 14.90
C ILE A 313 -23.32 -7.44 15.03
N PHE A 314 -24.10 -7.87 14.03
CA PHE A 314 -24.74 -9.16 13.99
C PHE A 314 -24.02 -10.12 13.07
N TYR A 315 -23.78 -11.32 13.54
CA TYR A 315 -23.25 -12.43 12.76
C TYR A 315 -24.35 -13.47 12.49
N TYR A 316 -24.40 -13.96 11.25
CA TYR A 316 -25.34 -14.99 10.80
C TYR A 316 -24.54 -16.22 10.35
N PRO A 317 -24.64 -17.36 11.08
CA PRO A 317 -23.92 -18.57 10.71
C PRO A 317 -24.45 -19.17 9.40
N PRO A 318 -23.64 -19.94 8.65
CA PRO A 318 -24.11 -20.66 7.46
C PRO A 318 -25.26 -21.61 7.81
N HIS A 319 -26.23 -21.72 6.91
CA HIS A 319 -27.34 -22.66 7.08
C HIS A 319 -26.90 -24.07 6.69
N PRO A 320 -27.16 -25.11 7.51
CA PRO A 320 -26.82 -26.51 7.16
C PRO A 320 -27.61 -27.07 5.97
N GLU A 321 -28.68 -26.43 5.55
CA GLU A 321 -29.62 -26.92 4.53
C GLU A 321 -29.55 -26.17 3.19
N SER A 322 -28.57 -25.33 2.95
CA SER A 322 -28.41 -24.65 1.64
C SER A 322 -28.04 -25.61 0.50
N ASP A 323 -27.78 -26.88 0.79
CA ASP A 323 -27.48 -27.92 -0.22
C ASP A 323 -28.72 -28.55 -0.87
N ILE A 324 -29.95 -28.21 -0.47
CA ILE A 324 -31.16 -28.83 -1.02
C ILE A 324 -32.07 -27.77 -1.60
N ALA A 325 -32.05 -27.70 -2.94
CA ALA A 325 -33.06 -27.07 -3.79
C ALA A 325 -33.28 -25.55 -3.66
N GLY A 326 -32.41 -24.72 -4.25
CA GLY A 326 -32.82 -23.49 -5.00
C GLY A 326 -33.77 -22.46 -4.34
N HIS A 327 -34.04 -22.55 -3.06
CA HIS A 327 -34.96 -21.66 -2.37
C HIS A 327 -34.23 -20.80 -1.34
N HIS A 328 -34.29 -19.49 -1.52
CA HIS A 328 -34.00 -18.54 -0.46
C HIS A 328 -34.94 -18.82 0.73
N VAL A 329 -34.41 -19.45 1.77
CA VAL A 329 -35.11 -19.52 3.04
C VAL A 329 -34.95 -18.14 3.72
N PRO A 330 -36.03 -17.46 4.11
CA PRO A 330 -35.94 -16.22 4.88
C PRO A 330 -35.15 -16.50 6.16
N VAL A 331 -34.19 -15.62 6.49
CA VAL A 331 -33.40 -15.68 7.73
C VAL A 331 -34.33 -15.37 8.92
N ASP A 332 -35.02 -16.37 9.43
CA ASP A 332 -35.86 -16.27 10.63
C ASP A 332 -35.04 -16.46 11.93
N LYS A 333 -33.70 -16.53 11.84
CA LYS A 333 -32.82 -16.59 13.01
C LYS A 333 -32.31 -15.18 13.33
N ALA A 334 -32.55 -14.72 14.54
CA ALA A 334 -31.90 -13.55 15.08
C ALA A 334 -30.39 -13.68 14.97
N GLY A 335 -29.71 -12.70 14.35
CA GLY A 335 -28.26 -12.69 14.24
C GLY A 335 -27.61 -12.72 15.62
N GLU A 336 -26.44 -13.34 15.72
CA GLU A 336 -25.66 -13.37 16.96
C GLU A 336 -24.92 -12.05 17.14
N GLU A 337 -25.29 -11.29 18.21
CA GLU A 337 -24.64 -10.02 18.53
C GLU A 337 -23.17 -10.22 18.92
N LEU A 338 -22.27 -9.50 18.25
CA LEU A 338 -20.82 -9.56 18.49
C LEU A 338 -20.32 -8.44 19.43
N VAL A 339 -21.04 -7.33 19.56
CA VAL A 339 -20.67 -6.23 20.46
C VAL A 339 -20.62 -6.72 21.90
N GLY A 340 -19.53 -6.42 22.60
CA GLY A 340 -19.30 -6.88 23.97
C GLY A 340 -18.69 -8.29 24.11
N LYS A 341 -18.54 -9.05 22.99
CA LYS A 341 -17.81 -10.30 23.02
C LYS A 341 -16.29 -10.06 22.95
N THR A 342 -15.56 -10.97 23.59
CA THR A 342 -14.08 -10.99 23.48
C THR A 342 -13.65 -11.52 22.11
N PRO A 343 -12.45 -11.14 21.61
CA PRO A 343 -11.92 -11.65 20.34
C PRO A 343 -11.92 -13.19 20.26
N GLY A 344 -11.65 -13.86 21.37
CA GLY A 344 -11.68 -15.33 21.43
C GLY A 344 -13.09 -15.93 21.27
N GLN A 345 -14.13 -15.26 21.77
CA GLN A 345 -15.54 -15.65 21.55
C GLN A 345 -15.96 -15.42 20.11
N ILE A 346 -15.63 -14.24 19.55
CA ILE A 346 -15.93 -13.88 18.16
C ILE A 346 -15.29 -14.89 17.20
N ARG A 347 -14.01 -15.25 17.42
CA ARG A 347 -13.34 -16.25 16.60
C ARG A 347 -14.02 -17.62 16.63
N LYS A 348 -14.58 -18.05 17.78
CA LYS A 348 -15.26 -19.35 17.91
C LYS A 348 -16.53 -19.45 17.05
N VAL A 349 -17.17 -18.36 16.71
CA VAL A 349 -18.34 -18.34 15.81
C VAL A 349 -17.96 -18.21 14.33
N GLY A 350 -16.67 -18.26 14.01
CA GLY A 350 -16.18 -18.32 12.62
C GLY A 350 -15.69 -17.01 12.04
N VAL A 351 -15.76 -15.89 12.80
CA VAL A 351 -15.18 -14.62 12.37
C VAL A 351 -13.68 -14.65 12.60
N SER A 352 -12.89 -14.49 11.55
CA SER A 352 -11.43 -14.53 11.61
C SER A 352 -10.84 -13.25 11.02
N LEU A 353 -9.96 -12.58 11.78
CA LEU A 353 -9.23 -11.40 11.34
C LEU A 353 -7.81 -11.78 10.94
N ALA A 354 -7.50 -11.64 9.65
CA ALA A 354 -6.15 -11.66 9.13
C ALA A 354 -5.65 -10.21 9.01
N PHE A 355 -4.99 -9.74 10.06
CA PHE A 355 -4.44 -8.38 10.08
C PHE A 355 -2.96 -8.40 9.69
N VAL A 356 -2.62 -7.70 8.62
CA VAL A 356 -1.25 -7.54 8.16
C VAL A 356 -0.84 -6.09 8.42
N PRO A 357 -0.28 -5.80 9.61
CA PRO A 357 0.21 -4.46 9.95
C PRO A 357 1.51 -4.13 9.23
N GLU A 358 1.92 -2.88 9.26
CA GLU A 358 3.27 -2.48 8.85
C GLU A 358 4.34 -3.23 9.66
N ASP A 359 4.15 -3.30 10.98
CA ASP A 359 4.94 -4.17 11.87
C ASP A 359 4.33 -5.57 11.94
N ARG A 360 4.71 -6.40 10.99
CA ARG A 360 4.22 -7.78 10.82
C ARG A 360 4.58 -8.70 11.98
N LEU A 361 5.72 -8.42 12.62
CA LEU A 361 6.27 -9.28 13.66
C LEU A 361 5.88 -8.85 15.08
N GLY A 362 5.36 -7.61 15.25
CA GLY A 362 4.88 -7.13 16.55
C GLY A 362 3.42 -7.49 16.84
N MET A 363 2.58 -7.59 15.78
CA MET A 363 1.12 -7.79 15.94
C MET A 363 0.59 -9.09 15.34
N GLY A 364 1.19 -9.57 14.25
CA GLY A 364 0.66 -10.73 13.50
C GLY A 364 1.27 -12.06 13.93
N LEU A 365 2.59 -12.13 14.01
CA LEU A 365 3.38 -13.33 14.30
C LEU A 365 4.38 -13.04 15.41
N VAL A 366 4.77 -14.08 16.14
CA VAL A 366 5.88 -14.00 17.11
C VAL A 366 7.19 -14.26 16.38
N GLY A 367 7.97 -13.19 16.14
CA GLY A 367 9.17 -13.23 15.31
C GLY A 367 10.25 -14.22 15.75
N GLY A 368 10.38 -14.48 17.05
CA GLY A 368 11.33 -15.45 17.62
C GLY A 368 10.94 -16.91 17.47
N MET A 369 9.68 -17.19 17.12
CA MET A 369 9.13 -18.55 16.98
C MET A 369 9.19 -19.03 15.52
N GLY A 370 9.26 -20.35 15.32
CA GLY A 370 9.13 -20.97 14.01
C GLY A 370 7.68 -20.98 13.50
N MET A 371 7.49 -21.48 12.27
CA MET A 371 6.16 -21.56 11.66
C MET A 371 5.23 -22.46 12.49
N VAL A 372 5.69 -23.64 12.95
CA VAL A 372 4.88 -24.57 13.74
C VAL A 372 4.31 -23.90 14.98
N ASP A 373 5.15 -23.19 15.73
CA ASP A 373 4.71 -22.53 16.97
C ASP A 373 3.75 -21.37 16.66
N ASN A 374 3.97 -20.62 15.58
CA ASN A 374 3.06 -19.56 15.13
C ASN A 374 1.69 -20.11 14.66
N MET A 375 1.64 -21.28 14.01
CA MET A 375 0.38 -21.95 13.68
C MET A 375 -0.36 -22.39 14.95
N MET A 376 0.38 -22.91 15.92
CA MET A 376 -0.15 -23.41 17.19
C MET A 376 -0.77 -22.31 18.07
N LEU A 377 -0.31 -21.05 17.98
CA LEU A 377 -0.80 -19.93 18.83
C LEU A 377 -2.33 -19.77 18.84
N LYS A 378 -3.01 -20.15 17.77
CA LYS A 378 -4.48 -20.05 17.67
C LYS A 378 -5.21 -21.33 18.09
N THR A 379 -4.54 -22.47 18.11
CA THR A 379 -5.18 -23.80 18.28
C THR A 379 -4.73 -24.56 19.52
N TYR A 380 -3.75 -24.04 20.28
CA TYR A 380 -3.19 -24.77 21.44
C TYR A 380 -4.19 -25.11 22.55
N LYS A 381 -5.33 -24.37 22.61
CA LYS A 381 -6.43 -24.63 23.58
C LYS A 381 -7.50 -25.58 23.05
N ASP A 382 -7.48 -25.92 21.77
CA ASP A 382 -8.53 -26.69 21.12
C ASP A 382 -8.29 -28.21 21.30
N THR A 383 -7.09 -28.61 21.73
CA THR A 383 -6.74 -30.00 22.01
C THR A 383 -7.04 -30.35 23.47
N PRO A 384 -7.92 -31.34 23.75
CA PRO A 384 -8.17 -31.78 25.11
C PRO A 384 -6.96 -32.54 25.67
N GLY A 385 -6.55 -32.22 26.89
CA GLY A 385 -5.48 -32.91 27.61
C GLY A 385 -4.33 -32.02 28.06
N PRO A 386 -3.37 -32.55 28.81
CA PRO A 386 -2.24 -31.82 29.39
C PRO A 386 -1.11 -31.55 28.37
N LEU A 387 -1.10 -32.21 27.22
CA LEU A 387 -0.07 -32.09 26.20
C LEU A 387 -0.58 -31.30 24.99
N VAL A 388 0.24 -30.43 24.49
CA VAL A 388 -0.08 -29.62 23.30
C VAL A 388 0.18 -30.43 22.03
N ASP A 389 -0.79 -30.46 21.13
CA ASP A 389 -0.60 -31.04 19.79
C ASP A 389 0.37 -30.20 18.97
N ARG A 390 1.48 -30.81 18.55
CA ARG A 390 2.46 -30.20 17.63
C ARG A 390 2.46 -30.85 16.24
N LYS A 391 1.73 -31.98 16.05
CA LYS A 391 1.70 -32.70 14.78
C LYS A 391 0.83 -31.98 13.76
N THR A 392 -0.39 -31.59 14.14
CA THR A 392 -1.32 -30.86 13.26
C THR A 392 -0.77 -29.51 12.82
N PRO A 393 -0.26 -28.63 13.72
CA PRO A 393 0.40 -27.38 13.30
C PRO A 393 1.63 -27.58 12.41
N LYS A 394 2.40 -28.66 12.61
CA LYS A 394 3.54 -28.98 11.77
C LYS A 394 3.09 -29.36 10.35
N ALA A 395 2.12 -30.25 10.22
CA ALA A 395 1.56 -30.65 8.92
C ALA A 395 0.98 -29.42 8.18
N LEU A 396 0.29 -28.53 8.90
CA LEU A 396 -0.21 -27.28 8.33
C LEU A 396 0.93 -26.39 7.85
N ALA A 397 2.00 -26.21 8.63
CA ALA A 397 3.14 -25.39 8.24
C ALA A 397 3.84 -25.96 6.99
N GLU A 398 4.02 -27.29 6.90
CA GLU A 398 4.59 -27.97 5.73
C GLU A 398 3.70 -27.78 4.48
N LYS A 399 2.39 -27.96 4.63
CA LYS A 399 1.41 -27.71 3.56
C LYS A 399 1.47 -26.27 3.04
N LEU A 400 1.51 -25.28 3.94
CA LEU A 400 1.56 -23.87 3.56
C LEU A 400 2.89 -23.49 2.89
N ILE A 401 4.00 -24.15 3.22
CA ILE A 401 5.27 -23.96 2.51
C ILE A 401 5.10 -24.32 1.04
N ASP A 402 4.49 -25.45 0.74
CA ASP A 402 4.30 -25.94 -0.62
C ASP A 402 3.25 -25.11 -1.38
N GLU A 403 2.07 -24.85 -0.77
CA GLU A 403 0.96 -24.13 -1.43
C GLU A 403 1.26 -22.65 -1.70
N LEU A 404 2.01 -21.99 -0.81
CA LEU A 404 2.32 -20.57 -0.91
C LEU A 404 3.76 -20.30 -1.37
N GLU A 405 4.50 -21.34 -1.73
CA GLU A 405 5.90 -21.25 -2.15
C GLU A 405 6.74 -20.41 -1.14
N ILE A 406 6.63 -20.78 0.16
CA ILE A 406 7.34 -20.06 1.21
C ILE A 406 8.81 -20.47 1.22
N VAL A 407 9.70 -19.54 0.93
CA VAL A 407 11.14 -19.79 0.97
C VAL A 407 11.63 -19.76 2.41
N THR A 408 11.96 -20.92 2.95
CA THR A 408 12.45 -21.11 4.32
C THR A 408 13.44 -22.28 4.41
N PRO A 409 14.45 -22.24 5.29
CA PRO A 409 15.29 -23.41 5.59
C PRO A 409 14.53 -24.55 6.25
N GLY A 410 13.35 -24.30 6.84
CA GLY A 410 12.50 -25.31 7.45
C GLY A 410 11.49 -24.71 8.43
N VAL A 411 10.49 -25.51 8.81
CA VAL A 411 9.34 -25.10 9.66
C VAL A 411 9.72 -24.60 11.06
N ALA A 412 10.90 -24.96 11.55
CA ALA A 412 11.43 -24.53 12.86
C ALA A 412 12.18 -23.20 12.78
N THR A 413 12.45 -22.68 11.56
CA THR A 413 13.16 -21.41 11.39
C THR A 413 12.35 -20.27 11.98
N PRO A 414 12.94 -19.43 12.88
CA PRO A 414 12.26 -18.25 13.40
C PRO A 414 11.77 -17.33 12.28
N VAL A 415 10.47 -16.98 12.29
CA VAL A 415 9.85 -16.25 11.17
C VAL A 415 10.50 -14.89 10.90
N ARG A 416 11.14 -14.25 11.91
CA ARG A 416 11.93 -13.02 11.72
C ARG A 416 13.13 -13.16 10.78
N ARG A 417 13.56 -14.40 10.46
CA ARG A 417 14.67 -14.66 9.53
C ARG A 417 14.19 -14.83 8.08
N LEU A 418 12.88 -14.88 7.88
CA LEU A 418 12.28 -14.95 6.55
C LEU A 418 12.25 -13.55 5.92
N SER A 419 12.17 -13.48 4.59
CA SER A 419 11.88 -12.21 3.92
C SER A 419 10.49 -11.69 4.28
N GLY A 420 10.28 -10.37 4.16
CA GLY A 420 8.99 -9.75 4.50
C GLY A 420 7.81 -10.41 3.76
N GLY A 421 7.98 -10.77 2.50
CA GLY A 421 6.97 -11.49 1.71
C GLY A 421 6.66 -12.86 2.27
N ASN A 422 7.67 -13.63 2.66
CA ASN A 422 7.46 -14.96 3.25
C ASN A 422 6.81 -14.88 4.64
N VAL A 423 7.17 -13.88 5.47
CA VAL A 423 6.47 -13.61 6.75
C VAL A 423 4.98 -13.39 6.51
N GLN A 424 4.63 -12.64 5.48
CA GLN A 424 3.26 -12.31 5.13
C GLN A 424 2.47 -13.52 4.63
N LYS A 425 3.09 -14.35 3.78
CA LYS A 425 2.52 -15.63 3.32
C LYS A 425 2.22 -16.56 4.50
N VAL A 426 3.12 -16.64 5.50
CA VAL A 426 2.89 -17.42 6.74
C VAL A 426 1.66 -16.88 7.49
N LEU A 427 1.55 -15.57 7.66
CA LEU A 427 0.45 -14.94 8.38
C LEU A 427 -0.89 -15.18 7.67
N VAL A 428 -0.98 -14.84 6.39
CA VAL A 428 -2.21 -14.99 5.61
C VAL A 428 -2.60 -16.48 5.50
N GLY A 429 -1.65 -17.37 5.25
CA GLY A 429 -1.89 -18.81 5.18
C GLY A 429 -2.46 -19.37 6.48
N ARG A 430 -1.95 -18.93 7.64
CA ARG A 430 -2.49 -19.31 8.96
C ARG A 430 -3.95 -18.89 9.12
N GLU A 431 -4.29 -17.66 8.73
CA GLU A 431 -5.65 -17.14 8.87
C GLU A 431 -6.65 -17.88 7.97
N ILE A 432 -6.28 -18.11 6.71
CA ILE A 432 -7.13 -18.83 5.75
C ILE A 432 -7.34 -20.30 6.18
N ALA A 433 -6.31 -20.94 6.73
CA ALA A 433 -6.39 -22.33 7.20
C ALA A 433 -7.35 -22.53 8.39
N SER A 434 -7.78 -21.46 9.07
CA SER A 434 -8.76 -21.54 10.16
C SER A 434 -10.20 -21.77 9.69
N THR A 435 -10.45 -21.94 8.39
CA THR A 435 -11.78 -22.15 7.77
C THR A 435 -12.85 -21.18 8.28
N PRO A 436 -12.64 -19.86 8.16
CA PRO A 436 -13.58 -18.88 8.67
C PRO A 436 -14.86 -18.85 7.84
N THR A 437 -15.97 -18.37 8.42
CA THR A 437 -17.20 -18.01 7.69
C THR A 437 -17.22 -16.54 7.30
N VAL A 438 -16.50 -15.71 8.04
CA VAL A 438 -16.17 -14.32 7.70
C VAL A 438 -14.67 -14.15 7.81
N LEU A 439 -14.02 -13.72 6.74
CA LEU A 439 -12.59 -13.45 6.68
C LEU A 439 -12.37 -11.95 6.50
N MET A 440 -11.65 -11.34 7.43
CA MET A 440 -11.31 -9.93 7.37
C MET A 440 -9.81 -9.79 7.12
N THR A 441 -9.42 -9.02 6.11
CA THR A 441 -8.02 -8.81 5.75
C THR A 441 -7.73 -7.34 5.55
N ALA A 442 -6.69 -6.83 6.24
CA ALA A 442 -6.20 -5.47 6.03
C ALA A 442 -4.85 -5.51 5.32
N TYR A 443 -4.80 -4.92 4.14
CA TYR A 443 -3.58 -4.78 3.34
C TYR A 443 -2.81 -6.11 3.11
N PRO A 444 -3.50 -7.21 2.70
CA PRO A 444 -2.91 -8.55 2.68
C PRO A 444 -1.75 -8.71 1.69
N VAL A 445 -1.59 -7.81 0.74
CA VAL A 445 -0.54 -7.85 -0.28
C VAL A 445 0.50 -6.75 -0.13
N ARG A 446 0.39 -5.89 0.87
CA ARG A 446 1.31 -4.76 1.07
C ARG A 446 2.75 -5.24 1.20
N GLY A 447 3.61 -4.76 0.30
CA GLY A 447 5.04 -5.09 0.28
C GLY A 447 5.35 -6.53 -0.16
N LEU A 448 4.43 -7.23 -0.81
CA LEU A 448 4.69 -8.47 -1.53
C LEU A 448 5.25 -8.20 -2.93
N ASP A 449 5.90 -9.21 -3.50
CA ASP A 449 6.15 -9.30 -4.93
C ASP A 449 4.84 -9.59 -5.69
N ILE A 450 4.87 -9.36 -7.01
CA ILE A 450 3.69 -9.50 -7.87
C ILE A 450 3.10 -10.91 -7.80
N ASN A 451 3.91 -11.96 -7.94
CA ASN A 451 3.44 -13.35 -7.91
C ASN A 451 2.77 -13.70 -6.57
N SER A 452 3.40 -13.27 -5.47
CA SER A 452 2.84 -13.49 -4.13
C SER A 452 1.50 -12.77 -3.95
N SER A 453 1.34 -11.56 -4.51
CA SER A 453 0.09 -10.82 -4.47
C SER A 453 -1.03 -11.54 -5.21
N TYR A 454 -0.78 -12.02 -6.43
CA TYR A 454 -1.76 -12.80 -7.20
C TYR A 454 -2.12 -14.13 -6.54
N THR A 455 -1.14 -14.77 -5.88
CA THR A 455 -1.41 -15.97 -5.05
C THR A 455 -2.42 -15.65 -3.94
N ILE A 456 -2.26 -14.52 -3.25
CA ILE A 456 -3.19 -14.10 -2.20
C ILE A 456 -4.58 -13.79 -2.79
N TYR A 457 -4.68 -13.09 -3.94
CA TYR A 457 -5.96 -12.81 -4.59
C TYR A 457 -6.69 -14.10 -4.97
N ARG A 458 -5.98 -15.09 -5.51
CA ARG A 458 -6.54 -16.41 -5.78
C ARG A 458 -7.06 -17.08 -4.53
N LEU A 459 -6.32 -17.02 -3.42
CA LEU A 459 -6.76 -17.59 -2.14
C LEU A 459 -8.02 -16.90 -1.59
N LEU A 460 -8.13 -15.56 -1.72
CA LEU A 460 -9.34 -14.84 -1.32
C LEU A 460 -10.54 -15.26 -2.18
N ASN A 461 -10.37 -15.41 -3.50
CA ASN A 461 -11.40 -15.94 -4.39
C ASN A 461 -11.79 -17.38 -4.04
N GLU A 462 -10.84 -18.24 -3.67
CA GLU A 462 -11.13 -19.60 -3.20
C GLU A 462 -11.96 -19.61 -1.90
N GLN A 463 -11.73 -18.66 -0.99
CA GLN A 463 -12.56 -18.50 0.20
C GLN A 463 -13.98 -18.00 -0.17
N LYS A 464 -14.08 -17.02 -1.04
CA LYS A 464 -15.37 -16.57 -1.61
C LYS A 464 -16.17 -17.73 -2.20
N MET A 465 -15.53 -18.60 -2.99
CA MET A 465 -16.18 -19.77 -3.62
C MET A 465 -16.61 -20.84 -2.61
N LYS A 466 -16.08 -20.79 -1.39
CA LYS A 466 -16.52 -21.59 -0.22
C LYS A 466 -17.58 -20.86 0.61
N GLU A 467 -18.25 -19.85 0.05
CA GLU A 467 -19.31 -19.05 0.69
C GLU A 467 -18.85 -18.28 1.94
N VAL A 468 -17.55 -18.00 2.04
CA VAL A 468 -17.00 -17.10 3.07
C VAL A 468 -17.31 -15.66 2.68
N ALA A 469 -17.77 -14.83 3.62
CA ALA A 469 -17.81 -13.38 3.44
C ALA A 469 -16.41 -12.83 3.64
N VAL A 470 -15.82 -12.22 2.61
CA VAL A 470 -14.47 -11.67 2.67
C VAL A 470 -14.54 -10.13 2.74
N LEU A 471 -14.03 -9.55 3.82
CA LEU A 471 -13.84 -8.10 3.94
C LEU A 471 -12.37 -7.78 3.65
N LEU A 472 -12.13 -6.99 2.63
CA LEU A 472 -10.78 -6.67 2.13
C LEU A 472 -10.51 -5.17 2.22
N VAL A 473 -9.65 -4.73 3.12
CA VAL A 473 -9.07 -3.38 3.08
C VAL A 473 -7.87 -3.39 2.15
N GLY A 474 -7.90 -2.59 1.10
CA GLY A 474 -6.84 -2.46 0.11
C GLY A 474 -6.39 -1.01 -0.07
N GLU A 475 -5.12 -0.82 -0.49
CA GLU A 475 -4.57 0.50 -0.85
C GLU A 475 -4.73 0.79 -2.34
N ASP A 476 -4.73 -0.25 -3.17
CA ASP A 476 -4.78 -0.13 -4.63
C ASP A 476 -6.22 -0.24 -5.13
N LEU A 477 -6.74 0.87 -5.64
CA LEU A 477 -8.11 0.93 -6.18
C LEU A 477 -8.29 0.07 -7.42
N ASP A 478 -7.26 -0.10 -8.25
CA ASP A 478 -7.34 -0.95 -9.43
C ASP A 478 -7.59 -2.40 -9.02
N VAL A 479 -6.86 -2.87 -7.99
CA VAL A 479 -7.06 -4.20 -7.41
C VAL A 479 -8.45 -4.34 -6.79
N LEU A 480 -8.92 -3.34 -6.03
CA LEU A 480 -10.26 -3.39 -5.44
C LEU A 480 -11.35 -3.46 -6.51
N LEU A 481 -11.22 -2.69 -7.60
CA LEU A 481 -12.16 -2.69 -8.73
C LEU A 481 -12.13 -4.01 -9.50
N GLU A 482 -10.98 -4.67 -9.62
CA GLU A 482 -10.87 -5.95 -10.32
C GLU A 482 -11.30 -7.14 -9.46
N LEU A 483 -10.98 -7.15 -8.16
CA LEU A 483 -11.15 -8.30 -7.27
C LEU A 483 -12.50 -8.30 -6.54
N CYS A 484 -12.99 -7.12 -6.10
CA CYS A 484 -14.15 -7.04 -5.20
C CYS A 484 -15.48 -7.06 -5.95
N ASP A 485 -16.50 -7.69 -5.35
CA ASP A 485 -17.86 -7.66 -5.87
C ASP A 485 -18.55 -6.33 -5.56
N ARG A 486 -18.35 -5.80 -4.36
CA ARG A 486 -18.80 -4.47 -3.93
C ARG A 486 -17.67 -3.77 -3.19
N ILE A 487 -17.70 -2.44 -3.19
CA ILE A 487 -16.73 -1.61 -2.49
C ILE A 487 -17.46 -0.64 -1.57
N LEU A 488 -17.24 -0.80 -0.27
CA LEU A 488 -17.64 0.13 0.79
C LEU A 488 -16.60 1.24 0.86
N VAL A 489 -17.01 2.50 0.71
CA VAL A 489 -16.10 3.65 0.77
C VAL A 489 -16.28 4.39 2.07
N LEU A 490 -15.18 4.55 2.81
CA LEU A 490 -15.13 5.30 4.06
C LEU A 490 -14.46 6.67 3.84
N CYS A 491 -15.07 7.71 4.42
CA CYS A 491 -14.53 9.06 4.47
C CYS A 491 -14.74 9.65 5.86
N GLY A 492 -13.66 10.05 6.54
CA GLY A 492 -13.73 10.69 7.87
C GLY A 492 -14.48 9.90 8.94
N GLY A 493 -14.44 8.58 8.87
CA GLY A 493 -15.11 7.66 9.81
C GLY A 493 -16.58 7.39 9.50
N GLN A 494 -17.08 7.75 8.32
CA GLN A 494 -18.45 7.51 7.87
C GLN A 494 -18.50 6.72 6.58
N VAL A 495 -19.60 6.02 6.30
CA VAL A 495 -19.85 5.40 4.99
C VAL A 495 -20.25 6.50 4.01
N SER A 496 -19.39 6.75 3.03
CA SER A 496 -19.66 7.71 1.97
C SER A 496 -20.50 7.10 0.84
N GLY A 497 -20.39 5.79 0.62
CA GLY A 497 -21.18 5.04 -0.35
C GLY A 497 -20.75 3.59 -0.44
N ILE A 498 -21.58 2.78 -1.10
CA ILE A 498 -21.25 1.40 -1.50
C ILE A 498 -21.48 1.32 -3.01
N VAL A 499 -20.45 0.90 -3.74
CA VAL A 499 -20.48 0.78 -5.20
C VAL A 499 -20.32 -0.67 -5.63
N ASP A 500 -20.86 -1.01 -6.80
CA ASP A 500 -20.69 -2.32 -7.41
C ASP A 500 -19.33 -2.39 -8.10
N GLY A 501 -18.46 -3.31 -7.67
CA GLY A 501 -17.07 -3.41 -8.15
C GLY A 501 -16.93 -3.54 -9.67
N PRO A 502 -17.74 -4.41 -10.34
CA PRO A 502 -17.72 -4.56 -11.80
C PRO A 502 -17.98 -3.30 -12.61
N THR A 503 -18.80 -2.38 -12.10
CA THR A 503 -19.29 -1.22 -12.85
C THR A 503 -18.73 0.12 -12.36
N ALA A 504 -18.14 0.14 -11.15
CA ALA A 504 -17.57 1.36 -10.59
C ALA A 504 -16.30 1.79 -11.33
N THR A 505 -16.09 3.11 -11.37
CA THR A 505 -14.85 3.68 -11.89
C THR A 505 -13.95 4.17 -10.76
N LYS A 506 -12.65 4.29 -11.04
CA LYS A 506 -11.64 4.79 -10.09
C LYS A 506 -11.96 6.21 -9.63
N GLU A 507 -12.46 7.05 -10.55
CA GLU A 507 -12.86 8.43 -10.29
C GLU A 507 -14.06 8.49 -9.35
N GLN A 508 -15.04 7.60 -9.54
CA GLN A 508 -16.24 7.51 -8.70
C GLN A 508 -15.85 7.12 -7.26
N VAL A 509 -15.04 6.07 -7.10
CA VAL A 509 -14.56 5.65 -5.77
C VAL A 509 -13.70 6.76 -5.13
N GLY A 510 -12.79 7.37 -5.90
CA GLY A 510 -11.95 8.47 -5.43
C GLY A 510 -12.75 9.69 -4.98
N LEU A 511 -13.85 10.04 -5.66
CA LEU A 511 -14.74 11.12 -5.24
C LEU A 511 -15.40 10.80 -3.89
N LEU A 512 -15.91 9.58 -3.71
CA LEU A 512 -16.49 9.12 -2.45
C LEU A 512 -15.48 9.08 -1.31
N MET A 513 -14.19 8.87 -1.58
CA MET A 513 -13.14 8.92 -0.56
C MET A 513 -12.87 10.33 -0.02
N THR A 514 -13.28 11.37 -0.73
CA THR A 514 -13.02 12.78 -0.37
C THR A 514 -14.25 13.54 0.12
N HIS A 515 -15.45 13.03 -0.15
CA HIS A 515 -16.72 13.70 0.20
C HIS A 515 -17.65 12.74 0.95
N VAL A 516 -18.14 13.18 2.12
CA VAL A 516 -19.21 12.48 2.84
C VAL A 516 -20.54 12.90 2.22
N GLY A 517 -21.29 11.94 1.64
CA GLY A 517 -22.69 12.17 1.23
C GLY A 517 -22.97 12.49 -0.24
N GLY A 518 -22.20 11.95 -1.19
CA GLY A 518 -22.48 12.04 -2.62
C GLY A 518 -23.63 11.19 -3.16
N GLY A 519 -24.55 10.69 -2.32
CA GLY A 519 -25.60 9.73 -2.69
C GLY A 519 -27.05 10.26 -2.71
N LYS A 520 -27.29 11.58 -2.64
CA LYS A 520 -28.66 12.13 -2.63
C LYS A 520 -28.93 13.34 -3.55
N GLU A 521 -28.21 13.50 -4.63
CA GLU A 521 -28.53 14.53 -5.64
C GLU A 521 -28.87 13.91 -7.01
N GLY A 522 -29.83 13.00 -7.06
CA GLY A 522 -30.24 12.33 -8.31
C GLY A 522 -31.74 12.06 -8.48
N GLU A 523 -32.62 12.43 -7.53
CA GLU A 523 -34.06 12.10 -7.64
C GLU A 523 -35.05 13.27 -7.54
N ASP A 524 -34.63 14.52 -7.62
CA ASP A 524 -35.60 15.65 -7.69
C ASP A 524 -35.24 16.64 -8.82
N ARG A 525 -35.30 16.19 -10.09
CA ARG A 525 -35.57 17.02 -11.29
C ARG A 525 -36.03 16.15 -12.45
N ALA A 526 -37.29 15.78 -12.47
CA ALA A 526 -38.03 15.48 -13.67
C ALA A 526 -39.47 16.02 -13.52
#